data_a8ff05e348defad1c671dbaf10a3b1c5
#
_entry.id   a8ff05e348defad1c671dbaf10a3b1c5
#
_cell.length_a   1.000
_cell.length_b   1.000
_cell.length_c   1.000
_cell.angle_alpha   90.00
_cell.angle_beta   90.00
_cell.angle_gamma   90.00
#
_symmetry.space_group_name_H-M   'P 1'
#
loop_
_entity.id
_entity.type
_entity.pdbx_description
1 polymer ?
#
loop_
_entity_poly.entity_id
_entity_poly.type
_entity_poly.pdbx_seq_one_letter_code
_entity_poly.pdbx_strand_id
1 'polypeptide(L)'
;MITRPGVRKAGDVDVQQNRDASLSGAPLVLSVDGGGTATEAWVVDVSGEPVIKLLVGPLSVKSTSAEAVRGVLGELARALSAVSLSFDDFALTVWGLSGLDTAQTHAVYEKLLDDAGVPRARRLVVNDAVLPLFAAGCETGVVLVAGTGSIALGIDGTGTVRRAGGWGYAASDGGSGYWIGRAALAYTLRCADGVERDDGLAVAVARAYGAPSPEALKRIAADGLDPVSIAAGARTVLEHEGSAAAREIMRAAAGLLADLVTACAPGKAEAPSTCDRAPVPVILSGGLFTSVTFESFVREAVLTRWRERGCAGTADVQRVGQPPVWGGAVLARHVLAGRRPFDRWLAGEVPIGWVEGEARR
;
A
#
# COMPACT_ATOMS: atom_id res chain seq x y z
N MET A 1 0.14 17.66 23.71
CA MET A 1 -1.04 16.85 23.33
C MET A 1 -1.00 16.77 21.81
N ILE A 2 -0.41 15.70 21.25
CA ILE A 2 -0.42 15.47 19.79
C ILE A 2 -1.89 15.18 19.47
N THR A 3 -2.57 16.13 18.82
CA THR A 3 -3.86 15.83 18.21
C THR A 3 -3.59 14.79 17.15
N ARG A 4 -3.96 13.53 17.45
CA ARG A 4 -4.01 12.45 16.45
C ARG A 4 -4.80 13.00 15.26
N PRO A 5 -4.28 12.95 14.01
CA PRO A 5 -5.15 13.16 12.86
C PRO A 5 -6.24 12.10 13.01
N GLY A 6 -7.51 12.54 13.10
CA GLY A 6 -8.65 11.83 13.63
C GLY A 6 -8.65 10.34 13.35
N VAL A 7 -8.38 9.56 14.37
CA VAL A 7 -8.89 8.19 14.46
C VAL A 7 -10.39 8.36 14.52
N ARG A 8 -11.07 8.19 13.38
CA ARG A 8 -12.54 8.19 13.33
C ARG A 8 -13.02 7.08 14.28
N LYS A 9 -14.01 7.39 15.08
CA LYS A 9 -14.62 6.39 15.96
C LYS A 9 -15.28 5.32 15.07
N ALA A 10 -15.18 4.07 15.46
CA ALA A 10 -15.92 2.99 14.83
C ALA A 10 -17.41 3.42 14.74
N GLY A 11 -17.94 3.44 13.51
CA GLY A 11 -19.31 3.87 13.23
C GLY A 11 -19.50 5.12 12.37
N ASP A 12 -18.44 5.92 12.13
CA ASP A 12 -18.52 7.08 11.23
C ASP A 12 -18.28 6.63 9.77
N VAL A 13 -19.35 6.35 9.05
CA VAL A 13 -19.31 6.10 7.60
C VAL A 13 -19.46 7.44 6.89
N ASP A 14 -18.45 7.80 6.09
CA ASP A 14 -18.51 8.95 5.19
C ASP A 14 -18.99 8.46 3.82
N VAL A 15 -20.17 8.93 3.42
CA VAL A 15 -20.80 8.57 2.15
C VAL A 15 -20.79 9.81 1.25
N GLN A 16 -19.96 9.77 0.21
CA GLN A 16 -19.96 10.80 -0.83
C GLN A 16 -20.66 10.25 -2.06
N GLN A 17 -21.86 10.76 -2.36
CA GLN A 17 -22.57 10.46 -3.61
C GLN A 17 -22.22 11.52 -4.64
N ASN A 18 -21.87 11.09 -5.85
CA ASN A 18 -21.83 11.96 -7.01
C ASN A 18 -23.27 12.18 -7.49
N ARG A 19 -23.86 13.35 -7.17
CA ARG A 19 -25.25 13.66 -7.48
C ARG A 19 -25.57 13.71 -8.97
N ASP A 20 -24.55 13.84 -9.83
CA ASP A 20 -24.68 13.89 -11.28
C ASP A 20 -24.57 12.52 -11.96
N ALA A 21 -24.14 11.48 -11.22
CA ALA A 21 -24.09 10.11 -11.71
C ALA A 21 -25.43 9.40 -11.42
N SER A 22 -26.34 9.43 -12.39
CA SER A 22 -27.48 8.52 -12.36
C SER A 22 -26.92 7.08 -12.53
N LEU A 23 -27.46 6.12 -11.77
CA LEU A 23 -27.22 4.70 -12.02
C LEU A 23 -27.74 4.40 -13.45
N SER A 24 -26.83 4.35 -14.41
CA SER A 24 -27.13 4.33 -15.86
C SER A 24 -27.69 3.00 -16.35
N GLY A 25 -28.02 2.06 -15.44
CA GLY A 25 -28.41 0.68 -15.79
C GLY A 25 -27.24 -0.20 -16.24
N ALA A 26 -26.01 0.34 -16.27
CA ALA A 26 -24.81 -0.44 -16.50
C ALA A 26 -24.44 -1.27 -15.25
N PRO A 27 -23.75 -2.41 -15.42
CA PRO A 27 -23.33 -3.23 -14.28
C PRO A 27 -22.48 -2.45 -13.28
N LEU A 28 -22.79 -2.60 -11.99
CA LEU A 28 -22.02 -1.98 -10.92
C LEU A 28 -20.88 -2.89 -10.45
N VAL A 29 -19.80 -2.28 -10.03
CA VAL A 29 -18.64 -2.93 -9.41
C VAL A 29 -18.40 -2.30 -8.05
N LEU A 30 -18.09 -3.12 -7.06
CA LEU A 30 -17.56 -2.65 -5.78
C LEU A 30 -16.06 -2.88 -5.75
N SER A 31 -15.29 -1.82 -5.59
CA SER A 31 -13.85 -1.86 -5.38
C SER A 31 -13.53 -1.47 -3.95
N VAL A 32 -12.73 -2.27 -3.26
CA VAL A 32 -12.36 -2.09 -1.86
C VAL A 32 -10.84 -2.09 -1.73
N ASP A 33 -10.28 -1.03 -1.13
CA ASP A 33 -8.89 -0.92 -0.68
C ASP A 33 -8.88 -1.00 0.85
N GLY A 34 -8.65 -2.21 1.37
CA GLY A 34 -8.73 -2.56 2.78
C GLY A 34 -7.39 -2.45 3.48
N GLY A 35 -7.06 -1.25 3.95
CA GLY A 35 -5.82 -0.96 4.67
C GLY A 35 -5.85 -1.32 6.16
N GLY A 36 -4.68 -1.19 6.80
CA GLY A 36 -4.49 -1.41 8.25
C GLY A 36 -5.02 -0.30 9.14
N THR A 37 -5.37 0.86 8.60
CA THR A 37 -5.85 2.04 9.36
C THR A 37 -7.27 2.45 8.97
N ALA A 38 -7.59 2.35 7.69
CA ALA A 38 -8.89 2.68 7.11
C ALA A 38 -9.09 1.86 5.85
N THR A 39 -10.34 1.77 5.40
CA THR A 39 -10.74 1.11 4.15
C THR A 39 -11.51 2.09 3.31
N GLU A 40 -11.10 2.22 2.07
CA GLU A 40 -11.81 2.96 1.05
C GLU A 40 -12.57 1.99 0.15
N ALA A 41 -13.87 2.21 -0.05
CA ALA A 41 -14.71 1.38 -0.91
C ALA A 41 -15.49 2.27 -1.89
N TRP A 42 -15.36 1.94 -3.19
CA TRP A 42 -16.02 2.68 -4.25
C TRP A 42 -17.03 1.81 -5.01
N VAL A 43 -18.23 2.33 -5.16
CA VAL A 43 -19.19 1.81 -6.14
C VAL A 43 -18.92 2.53 -7.46
N VAL A 44 -18.62 1.76 -8.49
CA VAL A 44 -18.23 2.26 -9.81
C VAL A 44 -19.14 1.64 -10.86
N ASP A 45 -19.65 2.44 -11.77
CA ASP A 45 -20.23 1.97 -13.01
C ASP A 45 -19.10 1.44 -13.91
N VAL A 46 -19.28 0.29 -14.54
CA VAL A 46 -18.26 -0.30 -15.44
C VAL A 46 -17.85 0.59 -16.60
N SER A 47 -18.66 1.59 -16.95
CA SER A 47 -18.39 2.52 -18.06
C SER A 47 -17.71 3.83 -17.60
N GLY A 48 -17.65 4.16 -16.29
CA GLY A 48 -17.35 5.52 -15.89
C GLY A 48 -16.72 5.74 -14.52
N GLU A 49 -17.06 6.90 -13.99
CA GLU A 49 -16.57 7.47 -12.74
C GLU A 49 -17.18 6.81 -11.49
N PRO A 50 -16.58 6.95 -10.33
CA PRO A 50 -17.16 6.49 -9.07
C PRO A 50 -18.50 7.17 -8.79
N VAL A 51 -19.51 6.36 -8.51
CA VAL A 51 -20.86 6.82 -8.17
C VAL A 51 -20.98 7.09 -6.67
N ILE A 52 -20.39 6.17 -5.84
CA ILE A 52 -20.42 6.27 -4.39
C ILE A 52 -19.01 5.98 -3.87
N LYS A 53 -18.56 6.80 -2.92
CA LYS A 53 -17.32 6.59 -2.17
C LYS A 53 -17.65 6.41 -0.71
N LEU A 54 -17.16 5.35 -0.12
CA LEU A 54 -17.35 4.99 1.28
C LEU A 54 -16.00 4.93 1.97
N LEU A 55 -15.93 5.42 3.20
CA LEU A 55 -14.77 5.28 4.06
C LEU A 55 -15.22 4.61 5.36
N VAL A 56 -14.63 3.46 5.66
CA VAL A 56 -14.95 2.67 6.85
C VAL A 56 -13.66 2.32 7.64
N GLY A 57 -13.81 1.60 8.73
CA GLY A 57 -12.69 1.15 9.57
C GLY A 57 -11.71 0.21 8.84
N PRO A 58 -10.64 -0.22 9.53
CA PRO A 58 -9.60 -1.05 8.92
C PRO A 58 -10.08 -2.47 8.61
N LEU A 59 -9.74 -2.99 7.42
CA LEU A 59 -9.97 -4.36 6.99
C LEU A 59 -8.65 -5.16 6.93
N SER A 60 -7.85 -5.14 8.00
CA SER A 60 -6.59 -5.89 8.04
C SER A 60 -6.57 -6.83 9.25
N VAL A 61 -6.58 -8.14 8.99
CA VAL A 61 -6.46 -9.17 10.05
C VAL A 61 -5.08 -9.20 10.71
N LYS A 62 -4.07 -8.48 10.16
CA LYS A 62 -2.76 -8.30 10.79
C LYS A 62 -2.74 -7.18 11.82
N SER A 63 -3.50 -6.13 11.60
CA SER A 63 -3.52 -4.94 12.47
C SER A 63 -4.70 -4.91 13.44
N THR A 64 -5.74 -5.73 13.18
CA THR A 64 -6.93 -5.82 14.03
C THR A 64 -7.37 -7.28 14.20
N SER A 65 -8.35 -7.52 15.13
CA SER A 65 -8.93 -8.85 15.29
C SER A 65 -9.91 -9.19 14.15
N ALA A 66 -10.11 -10.48 13.88
CA ALA A 66 -11.12 -10.94 12.92
C ALA A 66 -12.54 -10.46 13.29
N GLU A 67 -12.84 -10.28 14.57
CA GLU A 67 -14.10 -9.73 15.04
C GLU A 67 -14.26 -8.26 14.67
N ALA A 68 -13.19 -7.44 14.80
CA ALA A 68 -13.19 -6.05 14.38
C ALA A 68 -13.38 -5.95 12.86
N VAL A 69 -12.69 -6.78 12.07
CA VAL A 69 -12.87 -6.86 10.61
C VAL A 69 -14.33 -7.22 10.25
N ARG A 70 -14.94 -8.17 10.96
CA ARG A 70 -16.37 -8.51 10.78
C ARG A 70 -17.27 -7.31 11.07
N GLY A 71 -16.97 -6.54 12.12
CA GLY A 71 -17.68 -5.29 12.44
C GLY A 71 -17.63 -4.29 11.30
N VAL A 72 -16.44 -4.08 10.70
CA VAL A 72 -16.23 -3.16 9.55
C VAL A 72 -16.95 -3.65 8.29
N LEU A 73 -16.97 -4.95 8.01
CA LEU A 73 -17.77 -5.52 6.91
C LEU A 73 -19.27 -5.26 7.12
N GLY A 74 -19.74 -5.37 8.37
CA GLY A 74 -21.13 -5.00 8.74
C GLY A 74 -21.41 -3.50 8.59
N GLU A 75 -20.43 -2.62 8.85
CA GLU A 75 -20.53 -1.17 8.60
C GLU A 75 -20.67 -0.90 7.11
N LEU A 76 -19.83 -1.54 6.28
CA LEU A 76 -19.89 -1.42 4.83
C LEU A 76 -21.24 -1.90 4.28
N ALA A 77 -21.75 -3.05 4.75
CA ALA A 77 -23.05 -3.58 4.34
C ALA A 77 -24.20 -2.61 4.69
N ARG A 78 -24.16 -2.00 5.89
CA ARG A 78 -25.15 -0.99 6.29
C ARG A 78 -25.08 0.28 5.44
N ALA A 79 -23.85 0.72 5.11
CA ALA A 79 -23.64 1.89 4.26
C ALA A 79 -24.20 1.67 2.85
N LEU A 80 -23.99 0.48 2.28
CA LEU A 80 -24.58 0.11 0.99
C LEU A 80 -26.10 0.05 1.07
N SER A 81 -26.66 -0.54 2.14
CA SER A 81 -28.10 -0.61 2.36
C SER A 81 -28.75 0.76 2.48
N ALA A 82 -28.06 1.74 3.08
CA ALA A 82 -28.56 3.12 3.19
C ALA A 82 -28.72 3.82 1.82
N VAL A 83 -28.07 3.33 0.79
CA VAL A 83 -28.20 3.78 -0.62
C VAL A 83 -28.93 2.76 -1.50
N SER A 84 -29.70 1.84 -0.86
CA SER A 84 -30.51 0.79 -1.51
C SER A 84 -29.68 -0.20 -2.33
N LEU A 85 -28.46 -0.48 -1.94
CA LEU A 85 -27.57 -1.49 -2.52
C LEU A 85 -27.24 -2.59 -1.49
N SER A 86 -26.94 -3.77 -2.03
CA SER A 86 -26.41 -4.93 -1.31
C SER A 86 -25.22 -5.53 -2.06
N PHE A 87 -24.51 -6.48 -1.50
CA PHE A 87 -23.44 -7.17 -2.21
C PHE A 87 -23.92 -7.96 -3.45
N ASP A 88 -25.20 -8.29 -3.51
CA ASP A 88 -25.81 -9.00 -4.65
C ASP A 88 -26.00 -8.12 -5.89
N ASP A 89 -26.00 -6.80 -5.72
CA ASP A 89 -26.24 -5.86 -6.82
C ASP A 89 -24.99 -5.62 -7.68
N PHE A 90 -23.83 -6.13 -7.26
CA PHE A 90 -22.58 -5.97 -8.00
C PHE A 90 -22.33 -7.13 -8.97
N ALA A 91 -21.96 -6.78 -10.22
CA ALA A 91 -21.49 -7.73 -11.20
C ALA A 91 -20.17 -8.41 -10.76
N LEU A 92 -19.31 -7.64 -10.07
CA LEU A 92 -18.08 -8.12 -9.44
C LEU A 92 -17.72 -7.23 -8.26
N THR A 93 -17.19 -7.83 -7.19
CA THR A 93 -16.56 -7.12 -6.08
C THR A 93 -15.07 -7.45 -6.05
N VAL A 94 -14.21 -6.43 -5.94
CA VAL A 94 -12.75 -6.57 -5.84
C VAL A 94 -12.30 -6.10 -4.47
N TRP A 95 -11.63 -6.97 -3.74
CA TRP A 95 -11.19 -6.79 -2.37
C TRP A 95 -9.66 -6.79 -2.33
N GLY A 96 -9.02 -5.61 -2.37
CA GLY A 96 -7.61 -5.43 -2.09
C GLY A 96 -7.39 -5.37 -0.59
N LEU A 97 -6.82 -6.42 0.01
CA LEU A 97 -6.77 -6.57 1.46
C LEU A 97 -5.33 -6.62 1.97
N SER A 98 -5.03 -5.72 2.89
CA SER A 98 -3.74 -5.65 3.56
C SER A 98 -3.50 -6.91 4.39
N GLY A 99 -2.27 -7.43 4.30
CA GLY A 99 -1.91 -8.64 5.03
C GLY A 99 -2.38 -9.94 4.38
N LEU A 100 -2.86 -9.91 3.16
CA LEU A 100 -3.15 -11.10 2.36
C LEU A 100 -1.83 -11.68 1.80
N ASP A 101 -1.07 -12.34 2.67
CA ASP A 101 0.29 -12.78 2.36
C ASP A 101 0.47 -14.31 2.33
N THR A 102 -0.50 -15.06 2.85
CA THR A 102 -0.42 -16.52 2.97
C THR A 102 -1.76 -17.15 2.63
N ALA A 103 -1.75 -18.44 2.27
CA ALA A 103 -2.99 -19.20 2.07
C ALA A 103 -3.88 -19.21 3.33
N GLN A 104 -3.26 -19.18 4.52
CA GLN A 104 -3.99 -19.11 5.77
C GLN A 104 -4.74 -17.78 5.93
N THR A 105 -4.08 -16.64 5.68
CA THR A 105 -4.74 -15.33 5.73
C THR A 105 -5.81 -15.19 4.66
N HIS A 106 -5.58 -15.77 3.46
CA HIS A 106 -6.59 -15.84 2.41
C HIS A 106 -7.84 -16.59 2.88
N ALA A 107 -7.67 -17.78 3.48
CA ALA A 107 -8.80 -18.56 4.00
C ALA A 107 -9.59 -17.82 5.09
N VAL A 108 -8.91 -17.04 5.94
CA VAL A 108 -9.56 -16.19 6.95
C VAL A 108 -10.41 -15.12 6.29
N TYR A 109 -9.88 -14.39 5.28
CA TYR A 109 -10.65 -13.38 4.58
C TYR A 109 -11.80 -13.96 3.79
N GLU A 110 -11.60 -15.10 3.10
CA GLU A 110 -12.68 -15.81 2.40
C GLU A 110 -13.85 -16.12 3.34
N LYS A 111 -13.53 -16.64 4.55
CA LYS A 111 -14.56 -16.91 5.55
C LYS A 111 -15.26 -15.64 6.05
N LEU A 112 -14.54 -14.56 6.30
CA LEU A 112 -15.11 -13.29 6.74
C LEU A 112 -16.05 -12.68 5.70
N LEU A 113 -15.70 -12.79 4.42
CA LEU A 113 -16.52 -12.34 3.29
C LEU A 113 -17.76 -13.23 3.11
N ASP A 114 -17.63 -14.56 3.31
CA ASP A 114 -18.78 -15.47 3.31
C ASP A 114 -19.76 -15.12 4.45
N ASP A 115 -19.22 -14.93 5.67
CA ASP A 115 -20.01 -14.57 6.85
C ASP A 115 -20.72 -13.21 6.66
N ALA A 116 -20.16 -12.31 5.86
CA ALA A 116 -20.74 -11.01 5.51
C ALA A 116 -21.74 -11.07 4.34
N GLY A 117 -21.92 -12.22 3.71
CA GLY A 117 -22.83 -12.41 2.58
C GLY A 117 -22.30 -11.92 1.23
N VAL A 118 -20.99 -11.78 1.07
CA VAL A 118 -20.39 -11.41 -0.23
C VAL A 118 -20.36 -12.61 -1.16
N PRO A 119 -21.04 -12.59 -2.35
CA PRO A 119 -21.16 -13.73 -3.22
C PRO A 119 -19.81 -14.24 -3.75
N ARG A 120 -19.47 -15.51 -3.52
CA ARG A 120 -18.21 -16.13 -3.99
C ARG A 120 -18.02 -16.05 -5.49
N ALA A 121 -19.08 -16.33 -6.25
CA ALA A 121 -19.02 -16.37 -7.70
C ALA A 121 -18.74 -15.00 -8.34
N ARG A 122 -18.85 -13.92 -7.57
CA ARG A 122 -18.73 -12.54 -8.03
C ARG A 122 -17.79 -11.73 -7.14
N ARG A 123 -16.73 -12.36 -6.58
CA ARG A 123 -15.71 -11.66 -5.83
C ARG A 123 -14.29 -12.06 -6.26
N LEU A 124 -13.41 -11.11 -6.19
CA LEU A 124 -11.98 -11.27 -6.38
C LEU A 124 -11.27 -10.71 -5.15
N VAL A 125 -10.45 -11.55 -4.50
CA VAL A 125 -9.67 -11.16 -3.31
C VAL A 125 -8.21 -11.09 -3.71
N VAL A 126 -7.59 -9.93 -3.53
CA VAL A 126 -6.20 -9.67 -3.93
C VAL A 126 -5.44 -8.97 -2.79
N ASN A 127 -4.10 -9.02 -2.82
CA ASN A 127 -3.30 -8.18 -1.94
C ASN A 127 -3.48 -6.70 -2.33
N ASP A 128 -3.65 -5.80 -1.34
CA ASP A 128 -3.86 -4.36 -1.54
C ASP A 128 -2.76 -3.71 -2.39
N ALA A 129 -1.51 -4.20 -2.28
CA ALA A 129 -0.38 -3.69 -3.04
C ALA A 129 -0.49 -3.92 -4.56
N VAL A 130 -1.44 -4.75 -5.04
CA VAL A 130 -1.71 -4.94 -6.48
C VAL A 130 -2.50 -3.77 -7.07
N LEU A 131 -3.38 -3.17 -6.28
CA LEU A 131 -4.30 -2.14 -6.76
C LEU A 131 -3.61 -0.95 -7.42
N PRO A 132 -2.50 -0.40 -6.90
CA PRO A 132 -1.81 0.73 -7.54
C PRO A 132 -1.33 0.44 -8.96
N LEU A 133 -1.00 -0.81 -9.29
CA LEU A 133 -0.58 -1.18 -10.65
C LEU A 133 -1.72 -0.94 -11.65
N PHE A 134 -2.92 -1.46 -11.32
CA PHE A 134 -4.11 -1.26 -12.14
C PHE A 134 -4.59 0.19 -12.11
N ALA A 135 -4.42 0.91 -10.99
CA ALA A 135 -4.72 2.33 -10.91
C ALA A 135 -3.84 3.18 -11.84
N ALA A 136 -2.63 2.71 -12.13
CA ALA A 136 -1.73 3.30 -13.13
C ALA A 136 -2.03 2.86 -14.57
N GLY A 137 -3.04 2.00 -14.80
CA GLY A 137 -3.37 1.44 -16.12
C GLY A 137 -2.43 0.35 -16.59
N CYS A 138 -1.64 -0.24 -15.69
CA CYS A 138 -0.68 -1.31 -16.02
C CYS A 138 -1.21 -2.68 -15.56
N GLU A 139 -1.01 -3.71 -16.38
CA GLU A 139 -1.32 -5.11 -16.02
C GLU A 139 -0.08 -5.86 -15.52
N THR A 140 1.10 -5.39 -15.92
CA THR A 140 2.42 -5.95 -15.55
C THR A 140 3.36 -4.84 -15.10
N GLY A 141 4.37 -5.19 -14.31
CA GLY A 141 5.34 -4.24 -13.79
C GLY A 141 5.68 -4.50 -12.34
N VAL A 142 6.27 -3.52 -11.68
CA VAL A 142 6.60 -3.57 -10.25
C VAL A 142 5.84 -2.47 -9.53
N VAL A 143 5.18 -2.80 -8.44
CA VAL A 143 4.61 -1.82 -7.51
C VAL A 143 5.49 -1.72 -6.28
N LEU A 144 5.80 -0.51 -5.86
CA LEU A 144 6.42 -0.21 -4.59
C LEU A 144 5.43 0.57 -3.73
N VAL A 145 4.99 -0.02 -2.64
CA VAL A 145 4.17 0.67 -1.64
C VAL A 145 5.06 1.05 -0.46
N ALA A 146 5.11 2.35 -0.13
CA ALA A 146 5.85 2.88 1.00
C ALA A 146 4.98 3.85 1.82
N GLY A 147 4.56 3.38 2.97
CA GLY A 147 3.77 4.08 3.97
C GLY A 147 4.33 3.83 5.35
N THR A 148 3.51 3.40 6.32
CA THR A 148 3.98 2.94 7.64
C THR A 148 4.97 1.79 7.52
N GLY A 149 4.68 0.80 6.65
CA GLY A 149 5.57 -0.27 6.22
C GLY A 149 6.00 -0.09 4.76
N SER A 150 6.74 -1.07 4.22
CA SER A 150 7.15 -1.09 2.81
C SER A 150 7.10 -2.48 2.20
N ILE A 151 6.62 -2.56 0.95
CA ILE A 151 6.54 -3.80 0.18
C ILE A 151 6.70 -3.49 -1.31
N ALA A 152 7.35 -4.40 -2.05
CA ALA A 152 7.30 -4.40 -3.50
C ALA A 152 6.65 -5.70 -4.00
N LEU A 153 5.83 -5.58 -5.05
CA LEU A 153 5.28 -6.70 -5.82
C LEU A 153 5.63 -6.52 -7.29
N GLY A 154 6.17 -7.57 -7.91
CA GLY A 154 6.40 -7.63 -9.36
C GLY A 154 5.43 -8.61 -9.99
N ILE A 155 4.83 -8.23 -11.11
CA ILE A 155 3.91 -9.06 -11.91
C ILE A 155 4.43 -9.06 -13.33
N ASP A 156 4.74 -10.23 -13.87
CA ASP A 156 5.23 -10.37 -15.23
C ASP A 156 4.11 -10.76 -16.21
N GLY A 157 4.44 -10.79 -17.52
CA GLY A 157 3.50 -11.11 -18.59
C GLY A 157 2.97 -12.56 -18.56
N THR A 158 3.52 -13.43 -17.71
CA THR A 158 3.02 -14.79 -17.49
C THR A 158 2.06 -14.89 -16.31
N GLY A 159 1.84 -13.76 -15.59
CA GLY A 159 1.09 -13.73 -14.35
C GLY A 159 1.88 -14.23 -13.13
N THR A 160 3.20 -14.45 -13.25
CA THR A 160 4.05 -14.79 -12.11
C THR A 160 4.22 -13.56 -11.23
N VAL A 161 4.07 -13.76 -9.91
CA VAL A 161 4.24 -12.71 -8.90
C VAL A 161 5.48 -12.93 -8.07
N ARG A 162 6.22 -11.85 -7.88
CA ARG A 162 7.35 -11.78 -6.98
C ARG A 162 7.04 -10.76 -5.89
N ARG A 163 7.47 -11.05 -4.67
CA ARG A 163 7.33 -10.16 -3.53
C ARG A 163 8.67 -9.93 -2.86
N ALA A 164 8.90 -8.70 -2.42
CA ALA A 164 10.00 -8.34 -1.54
C ALA A 164 9.52 -7.38 -0.45
N GLY A 165 9.97 -7.57 0.77
CA GLY A 165 9.53 -6.77 1.92
C GLY A 165 8.13 -7.13 2.44
N GLY A 166 7.55 -6.25 3.26
CA GLY A 166 6.22 -6.43 3.85
C GLY A 166 6.15 -7.50 4.95
N TRP A 167 7.29 -7.85 5.57
CA TRP A 167 7.34 -8.83 6.66
C TRP A 167 7.10 -8.21 8.05
N GLY A 168 6.83 -6.90 8.07
CA GLY A 168 6.58 -6.13 9.29
C GLY A 168 7.83 -5.40 9.83
N TYR A 169 7.57 -4.40 10.65
CA TYR A 169 8.56 -3.43 11.13
C TYR A 169 9.70 -4.05 11.96
N ALA A 170 9.44 -5.17 12.63
CA ALA A 170 10.41 -5.78 13.54
C ALA A 170 11.64 -6.35 12.81
N ALA A 171 11.46 -6.88 11.61
CA ALA A 171 12.51 -7.57 10.85
C ALA A 171 12.68 -7.07 9.41
N SER A 172 11.76 -6.25 8.93
CA SER A 172 11.68 -5.82 7.54
C SER A 172 11.33 -4.32 7.46
N ASP A 173 10.54 -3.95 6.42
CA ASP A 173 10.04 -2.60 6.17
C ASP A 173 11.16 -1.55 6.02
N GLY A 174 12.29 -1.93 5.42
CA GLY A 174 13.39 -1.03 5.09
C GLY A 174 12.93 0.12 4.20
N GLY A 175 13.29 1.35 4.56
CA GLY A 175 12.88 2.55 3.82
C GLY A 175 11.45 3.02 4.05
N SER A 176 10.67 2.33 4.88
CA SER A 176 9.31 2.73 5.27
C SER A 176 9.28 3.94 6.19
N GLY A 177 8.07 4.45 6.47
CA GLY A 177 7.86 5.49 7.46
C GLY A 177 8.37 5.10 8.85
N TYR A 178 8.14 3.83 9.24
CA TYR A 178 8.70 3.31 10.49
C TYR A 178 10.23 3.37 10.50
N TRP A 179 10.88 2.91 9.43
CA TRP A 179 12.33 2.93 9.31
C TRP A 179 12.89 4.36 9.36
N ILE A 180 12.28 5.30 8.61
CA ILE A 180 12.66 6.71 8.58
C ILE A 180 12.47 7.36 9.96
N GLY A 181 11.31 7.14 10.59
CA GLY A 181 11.03 7.68 11.92
C GLY A 181 11.98 7.16 12.99
N ARG A 182 12.32 5.86 12.95
CA ARG A 182 13.32 5.26 13.84
C ARG A 182 14.72 5.86 13.62
N ALA A 183 15.12 6.07 12.36
CA ALA A 183 16.39 6.72 12.03
C ALA A 183 16.44 8.16 12.54
N ALA A 184 15.33 8.90 12.39
CA ALA A 184 15.21 10.25 12.93
C ALA A 184 15.32 10.31 14.46
N LEU A 185 14.67 9.38 15.17
CA LEU A 185 14.79 9.26 16.62
C LEU A 185 16.24 8.96 17.03
N ALA A 186 16.88 8.00 16.36
CA ALA A 186 18.29 7.65 16.63
C ALA A 186 19.22 8.85 16.40
N TYR A 187 19.05 9.59 15.30
CA TYR A 187 19.80 10.82 15.03
C TYR A 187 19.59 11.86 16.14
N THR A 188 18.33 12.10 16.55
CA THR A 188 18.00 13.06 17.60
C THR A 188 18.69 12.73 18.93
N LEU A 189 18.69 11.45 19.32
CA LEU A 189 19.35 11.02 20.57
C LEU A 189 20.87 11.13 20.47
N ARG A 190 21.47 10.88 19.31
CA ARG A 190 22.90 11.09 19.06
C ARG A 190 23.30 12.59 19.18
N CYS A 191 22.42 13.49 18.71
CA CYS A 191 22.61 14.93 18.93
C CYS A 191 22.53 15.27 20.42
N ALA A 192 21.57 14.71 21.15
CA ALA A 192 21.44 14.90 22.60
C ALA A 192 22.65 14.37 23.41
N ASP A 193 23.32 13.33 22.86
CA ASP A 193 24.54 12.75 23.44
C ASP A 193 25.82 13.50 23.03
N GLY A 194 25.71 14.52 22.14
CA GLY A 194 26.86 15.25 21.61
C GLY A 194 27.71 14.50 20.60
N VAL A 195 27.22 13.36 20.09
CA VAL A 195 27.88 12.55 19.04
C VAL A 195 27.70 13.16 17.67
N GLU A 196 26.53 13.77 17.42
CA GLU A 196 26.20 14.46 16.17
C GLU A 196 25.94 15.94 16.46
N ARG A 197 26.16 16.78 15.45
CA ARG A 197 25.77 18.19 15.50
C ARG A 197 24.38 18.33 14.87
N ASP A 198 23.43 18.90 15.63
CA ASP A 198 22.11 19.21 15.10
C ASP A 198 22.18 20.29 14.00
N ASP A 199 21.53 20.03 12.88
CA ASP A 199 21.31 20.98 11.78
C ASP A 199 19.85 21.50 11.75
N GLY A 200 19.12 21.33 12.86
CA GLY A 200 17.73 21.72 13.06
C GLY A 200 16.75 20.55 13.03
N LEU A 201 17.15 19.40 12.49
CA LEU A 201 16.28 18.21 12.40
C LEU A 201 16.00 17.61 13.79
N ALA A 202 17.00 17.52 14.67
CA ALA A 202 16.83 16.92 16.00
C ALA A 202 15.82 17.70 16.85
N VAL A 203 15.88 19.03 16.82
CA VAL A 203 14.90 19.89 17.50
C VAL A 203 13.50 19.70 16.91
N ALA A 204 13.37 19.62 15.59
CA ALA A 204 12.08 19.41 14.93
C ALA A 204 11.47 18.04 15.26
N VAL A 205 12.29 16.99 15.26
CA VAL A 205 11.86 15.63 15.63
C VAL A 205 11.43 15.59 17.10
N ALA A 206 12.23 16.16 18.03
CA ALA A 206 11.85 16.22 19.44
C ALA A 206 10.47 16.86 19.63
N ARG A 207 10.23 18.01 19.00
CA ARG A 207 8.93 18.71 19.03
C ARG A 207 7.79 17.87 18.46
N ALA A 208 8.02 17.14 17.38
CA ALA A 208 7.00 16.26 16.77
C ALA A 208 6.54 15.17 17.74
N TYR A 209 7.41 14.72 18.64
CA TYR A 209 7.08 13.78 19.71
C TYR A 209 6.66 14.45 21.03
N GLY A 210 6.46 15.77 21.04
CA GLY A 210 6.02 16.52 22.23
C GLY A 210 7.14 16.78 23.26
N ALA A 211 8.41 16.54 22.90
CA ALA A 211 9.55 16.85 23.74
C ALA A 211 10.00 18.32 23.51
N PRO A 212 10.29 19.08 24.57
CA PRO A 212 10.75 20.47 24.44
C PRO A 212 12.17 20.59 23.88
N SER A 213 12.98 19.54 23.99
CA SER A 213 14.35 19.47 23.46
C SER A 213 14.74 18.05 23.10
N PRO A 214 15.85 17.84 22.32
CA PRO A 214 16.39 16.53 22.05
C PRO A 214 16.68 15.69 23.30
N GLU A 215 17.20 16.28 24.36
CA GLU A 215 17.49 15.59 25.63
C GLU A 215 16.22 15.10 26.33
N ALA A 216 15.14 15.87 26.24
CA ALA A 216 13.85 15.49 26.83
C ALA A 216 13.19 14.28 26.08
N LEU A 217 13.58 14.05 24.84
CA LEU A 217 13.08 12.91 24.05
C LEU A 217 13.51 11.56 24.66
N LYS A 218 14.64 11.50 25.38
CA LYS A 218 15.12 10.27 26.05
C LYS A 218 14.05 9.64 26.95
N ARG A 219 13.28 10.47 27.66
CA ARG A 219 12.20 9.99 28.53
C ARG A 219 11.07 9.37 27.72
N ILE A 220 10.64 10.05 26.64
CA ILE A 220 9.56 9.56 25.78
C ILE A 220 9.97 8.25 25.10
N ALA A 221 11.24 8.15 24.65
CA ALA A 221 11.77 6.94 24.05
C ALA A 221 11.86 5.79 25.06
N ALA A 222 12.20 6.07 26.33
CA ALA A 222 12.28 5.06 27.40
C ALA A 222 10.91 4.53 27.81
N ASP A 223 9.86 5.36 27.76
CA ASP A 223 8.48 4.96 28.06
C ASP A 223 7.88 4.06 26.96
N GLY A 224 8.56 3.93 25.82
CA GLY A 224 8.18 3.14 24.67
C GLY A 224 7.29 3.91 23.69
N LEU A 225 7.57 3.75 22.41
CA LEU A 225 6.77 4.30 21.31
C LEU A 225 6.18 3.14 20.49
N ASP A 226 4.91 3.22 20.21
CA ASP A 226 4.28 2.25 19.30
C ASP A 226 4.74 2.47 17.84
N PRO A 227 4.71 1.42 17.00
CA PRO A 227 5.23 1.49 15.64
C PRO A 227 4.58 2.56 14.76
N VAL A 228 3.29 2.86 14.99
CA VAL A 228 2.56 3.90 14.22
C VAL A 228 3.05 5.28 14.60
N SER A 229 3.25 5.52 15.90
CA SER A 229 3.84 6.76 16.41
C SER A 229 5.27 6.98 15.88
N ILE A 230 6.10 5.92 15.83
CA ILE A 230 7.43 5.98 15.22
C ILE A 230 7.33 6.36 13.74
N ALA A 231 6.47 5.68 12.98
CA ALA A 231 6.28 5.94 11.56
C ALA A 231 5.81 7.38 11.26
N ALA A 232 5.01 7.97 12.14
CA ALA A 232 4.57 9.36 12.01
C ALA A 232 5.73 10.35 12.01
N GLY A 233 6.85 10.04 12.67
CA GLY A 233 8.07 10.84 12.65
C GLY A 233 8.72 10.99 11.30
N ALA A 234 8.43 10.10 10.34
CA ALA A 234 8.91 10.21 8.97
C ALA A 234 8.47 11.53 8.32
N ARG A 235 7.27 11.99 8.61
CA ARG A 235 6.76 13.27 8.09
C ARG A 235 7.69 14.43 8.40
N THR A 236 8.21 14.49 9.64
CA THR A 236 9.16 15.54 10.04
C THR A 236 10.43 15.50 9.20
N VAL A 237 10.96 14.31 8.89
CA VAL A 237 12.13 14.17 8.02
C VAL A 237 11.84 14.67 6.61
N LEU A 238 10.69 14.27 6.05
CA LEU A 238 10.28 14.66 4.69
C LEU A 238 10.03 16.19 4.56
N GLU A 239 9.55 16.83 5.63
CA GLU A 239 9.31 18.27 5.67
C GLU A 239 10.60 19.09 5.90
N HIS A 240 11.71 18.45 6.34
CA HIS A 240 13.00 19.11 6.61
C HIS A 240 14.06 18.80 5.54
N GLU A 241 13.67 18.85 4.28
CA GLU A 241 14.56 18.55 3.13
C GLU A 241 15.79 19.47 3.04
N GLY A 242 15.80 20.62 3.70
CA GLY A 242 16.96 21.50 3.85
C GLY A 242 18.04 20.97 4.79
N SER A 243 17.70 20.06 5.72
CA SER A 243 18.64 19.41 6.63
C SER A 243 19.49 18.38 5.90
N ALA A 244 20.80 18.39 6.13
CA ALA A 244 21.72 17.39 5.58
C ALA A 244 21.42 16.00 6.15
N ALA A 245 21.13 15.91 7.45
CA ALA A 245 20.76 14.67 8.13
C ALA A 245 19.44 14.10 7.59
N ALA A 246 18.43 14.93 7.37
CA ALA A 246 17.18 14.49 6.76
C ALA A 246 17.40 13.91 5.36
N ARG A 247 18.20 14.57 4.52
CA ARG A 247 18.53 14.09 3.17
C ARG A 247 19.32 12.78 3.20
N GLU A 248 20.20 12.60 4.17
CA GLU A 248 20.94 11.33 4.36
C GLU A 248 20.00 10.20 4.72
N ILE A 249 19.09 10.41 5.67
CA ILE A 249 18.05 9.44 6.07
C ILE A 249 17.16 9.09 4.85
N MET A 250 16.72 10.10 4.09
CA MET A 250 15.89 9.90 2.90
C MET A 250 16.63 9.10 1.81
N ARG A 251 17.91 9.38 1.55
CA ARG A 251 18.71 8.62 0.57
C ARG A 251 18.94 7.18 1.00
N ALA A 252 19.23 6.95 2.28
CA ALA A 252 19.38 5.61 2.81
C ALA A 252 18.07 4.80 2.68
N ALA A 253 16.94 5.43 3.02
CA ALA A 253 15.61 4.84 2.84
C ALA A 253 15.34 4.51 1.35
N ALA A 254 15.64 5.43 0.45
CA ALA A 254 15.47 5.24 -1.00
C ALA A 254 16.29 4.05 -1.53
N GLY A 255 17.51 3.86 -1.06
CA GLY A 255 18.35 2.72 -1.40
C GLY A 255 17.71 1.39 -1.00
N LEU A 256 17.18 1.30 0.23
CA LEU A 256 16.48 0.11 0.73
C LEU A 256 15.21 -0.19 -0.09
N LEU A 257 14.45 0.82 -0.46
CA LEU A 257 13.27 0.67 -1.31
C LEU A 257 13.62 0.21 -2.73
N ALA A 258 14.72 0.74 -3.30
CA ALA A 258 15.23 0.33 -4.61
C ALA A 258 15.67 -1.15 -4.63
N ASP A 259 16.21 -1.66 -3.51
CA ASP A 259 16.54 -3.07 -3.36
C ASP A 259 15.30 -3.96 -3.45
N LEU A 260 14.17 -3.54 -2.84
CA LEU A 260 12.89 -4.27 -2.93
C LEU A 260 12.38 -4.29 -4.37
N VAL A 261 12.38 -3.14 -5.05
CA VAL A 261 11.94 -3.03 -6.45
C VAL A 261 12.73 -3.96 -7.36
N THR A 262 14.05 -3.93 -7.25
CA THR A 262 14.91 -4.75 -8.14
C THR A 262 14.85 -6.24 -7.82
N ALA A 263 14.53 -6.63 -6.59
CA ALA A 263 14.25 -8.03 -6.23
C ALA A 263 12.97 -8.56 -6.90
N CYS A 264 12.02 -7.68 -7.20
CA CYS A 264 10.76 -8.00 -7.87
C CYS A 264 10.82 -7.79 -9.40
N ALA A 265 11.91 -7.26 -9.92
CA ALA A 265 12.07 -7.01 -11.37
C ALA A 265 12.06 -8.33 -12.17
N PRO A 266 11.54 -8.33 -13.41
CA PRO A 266 11.66 -9.47 -14.30
C PRO A 266 13.13 -9.85 -14.53
N GLY A 267 13.46 -11.15 -14.46
CA GLY A 267 14.80 -11.67 -14.71
C GLY A 267 15.18 -11.57 -16.19
N LYS A 268 16.49 -11.50 -16.50
CA LYS A 268 16.97 -11.52 -17.90
C LYS A 268 16.57 -12.78 -18.67
N ALA A 269 16.50 -13.92 -18.00
CA ALA A 269 16.13 -15.21 -18.60
C ALA A 269 14.64 -15.32 -18.96
N GLU A 270 13.79 -14.54 -18.31
CA GLU A 270 12.32 -14.54 -18.49
C GLU A 270 11.86 -13.53 -19.55
N ALA A 271 12.79 -12.76 -20.03
CA ALA A 271 12.52 -11.70 -20.98
C ALA A 271 12.74 -12.18 -22.42
N PRO A 272 11.77 -11.93 -23.36
CA PRO A 272 11.94 -12.29 -24.78
C PRO A 272 13.24 -11.71 -25.38
N SER A 273 13.84 -12.43 -26.30
CA SER A 273 15.18 -12.16 -26.86
C SER A 273 15.31 -10.97 -27.81
N THR A 274 14.31 -10.09 -27.89
CA THR A 274 14.32 -8.94 -28.83
C THR A 274 14.79 -7.66 -28.18
N CYS A 275 15.63 -6.90 -28.88
CA CYS A 275 16.29 -5.65 -28.43
C CYS A 275 15.33 -4.47 -28.17
N ASP A 276 14.08 -4.53 -28.59
CA ASP A 276 13.06 -3.47 -28.41
C ASP A 276 12.07 -3.85 -27.31
N ARG A 277 12.51 -3.75 -26.05
CA ARG A 277 11.64 -3.97 -24.91
C ARG A 277 11.01 -2.68 -24.46
N ALA A 278 9.69 -2.67 -24.35
CA ALA A 278 8.98 -1.62 -23.64
C ALA A 278 9.56 -1.47 -22.22
N PRO A 279 9.69 -0.25 -21.69
CA PRO A 279 10.11 -0.04 -20.33
C PRO A 279 9.21 -0.79 -19.35
N VAL A 280 9.79 -1.34 -18.28
CA VAL A 280 9.04 -2.01 -17.22
C VAL A 280 8.45 -0.93 -16.30
N PRO A 281 7.12 -0.85 -16.16
CA PRO A 281 6.51 0.09 -15.25
C PRO A 281 6.92 -0.19 -13.81
N VAL A 282 7.35 0.84 -13.07
CA VAL A 282 7.62 0.80 -11.64
C VAL A 282 6.73 1.84 -10.97
N ILE A 283 5.66 1.38 -10.33
CA ILE A 283 4.61 2.23 -9.79
C ILE A 283 4.88 2.52 -8.31
N LEU A 284 5.08 3.79 -7.98
CA LEU A 284 5.26 4.25 -6.61
C LEU A 284 3.90 4.61 -6.00
N SER A 285 3.60 4.02 -4.83
CA SER A 285 2.37 4.26 -4.07
C SER A 285 2.65 4.39 -2.57
N GLY A 286 1.79 5.10 -1.88
CA GLY A 286 1.88 5.31 -0.43
C GLY A 286 2.25 6.72 -0.02
N GLY A 287 2.01 7.02 1.26
CA GLY A 287 2.09 8.39 1.80
C GLY A 287 3.48 9.02 1.78
N LEU A 288 4.56 8.25 1.70
CA LEU A 288 5.92 8.82 1.64
C LEU A 288 6.19 9.53 0.31
N PHE A 289 5.53 9.13 -0.77
CA PHE A 289 5.69 9.74 -2.10
C PHE A 289 4.92 11.06 -2.28
N THR A 290 4.30 11.58 -1.22
CA THR A 290 3.81 12.98 -1.20
C THR A 290 4.97 13.97 -1.17
N SER A 291 6.16 13.59 -0.68
CA SER A 291 7.38 14.36 -0.80
C SER A 291 8.02 14.17 -2.17
N VAL A 292 8.08 15.25 -2.96
CA VAL A 292 8.70 15.25 -4.30
C VAL A 292 10.21 14.96 -4.20
N THR A 293 10.87 15.48 -3.18
CA THR A 293 12.29 15.24 -2.92
C THR A 293 12.56 13.77 -2.62
N PHE A 294 11.74 13.14 -1.77
CA PHE A 294 11.89 11.72 -1.47
C PHE A 294 11.58 10.84 -2.69
N GLU A 295 10.52 11.15 -3.43
CA GLU A 295 10.21 10.47 -4.70
C GLU A 295 11.40 10.53 -5.67
N SER A 296 12.03 11.70 -5.80
CA SER A 296 13.20 11.89 -6.67
C SER A 296 14.38 10.99 -6.24
N PHE A 297 14.67 10.89 -4.94
CA PHE A 297 15.72 9.99 -4.42
C PHE A 297 15.39 8.52 -4.68
N VAL A 298 14.13 8.10 -4.50
CA VAL A 298 13.72 6.73 -4.80
C VAL A 298 13.83 6.43 -6.29
N ARG A 299 13.40 7.34 -7.15
CA ARG A 299 13.54 7.21 -8.61
C ARG A 299 14.99 7.03 -9.03
N GLU A 300 15.88 7.89 -8.54
CA GLU A 300 17.31 7.81 -8.81
C GLU A 300 17.93 6.49 -8.33
N ALA A 301 17.60 6.10 -7.09
CA ALA A 301 18.08 4.86 -6.51
C ALA A 301 17.58 3.61 -7.29
N VAL A 302 16.31 3.59 -7.69
CA VAL A 302 15.74 2.50 -8.50
C VAL A 302 16.46 2.40 -9.84
N LEU A 303 16.61 3.50 -10.58
CA LEU A 303 17.28 3.50 -11.88
C LEU A 303 18.75 3.08 -11.78
N THR A 304 19.42 3.43 -10.70
CA THR A 304 20.82 3.03 -10.44
C THR A 304 20.89 1.52 -10.13
N ARG A 305 20.11 1.04 -9.18
CA ARG A 305 20.07 -0.39 -8.80
C ARG A 305 19.61 -1.29 -9.94
N TRP A 306 18.65 -0.83 -10.74
CA TRP A 306 18.16 -1.57 -11.92
C TRP A 306 19.29 -1.89 -12.90
N ARG A 307 20.14 -0.87 -13.18
CA ARG A 307 21.31 -1.03 -14.04
C ARG A 307 22.39 -1.93 -13.40
N GLU A 308 22.72 -1.69 -12.13
CA GLU A 308 23.73 -2.46 -11.38
C GLU A 308 23.39 -3.95 -11.31
N ARG A 309 22.13 -4.28 -11.04
CA ARG A 309 21.65 -5.67 -10.97
C ARG A 309 21.40 -6.28 -12.35
N GLY A 310 21.49 -5.48 -13.40
CA GLY A 310 21.25 -5.92 -14.76
C GLY A 310 19.85 -6.48 -14.97
N CYS A 311 18.83 -5.85 -14.37
CA CYS A 311 17.43 -6.20 -14.59
C CYS A 311 17.06 -6.09 -16.07
N ALA A 312 16.02 -6.79 -16.50
CA ALA A 312 15.58 -6.79 -17.88
C ALA A 312 14.98 -5.43 -18.28
N GLY A 313 15.32 -4.94 -19.47
CA GLY A 313 14.82 -3.68 -20.00
C GLY A 313 15.24 -2.45 -19.20
N THR A 314 14.51 -1.36 -19.37
CA THR A 314 14.65 -0.13 -18.57
C THR A 314 13.47 0.01 -17.61
N ALA A 315 13.70 0.59 -16.43
CA ALA A 315 12.61 0.91 -15.51
C ALA A 315 11.96 2.25 -15.91
N ASP A 316 10.63 2.26 -16.00
CA ASP A 316 9.83 3.48 -16.10
C ASP A 316 9.18 3.74 -14.73
N VAL A 317 9.83 4.58 -13.93
CA VAL A 317 9.42 4.86 -12.56
C VAL A 317 8.40 5.99 -12.56
N GLN A 318 7.20 5.74 -12.06
CA GLN A 318 6.13 6.74 -12.00
C GLN A 318 5.32 6.62 -10.70
N ARG A 319 4.84 7.76 -10.19
CA ARG A 319 3.91 7.77 -9.08
C ARG A 319 2.51 7.46 -9.58
N VAL A 320 1.76 6.64 -8.84
CA VAL A 320 0.35 6.40 -9.16
C VAL A 320 -0.43 7.72 -9.11
N GLY A 321 -1.18 8.00 -10.18
CA GLY A 321 -1.96 9.24 -10.30
C GLY A 321 -3.37 9.14 -9.71
N GLN A 322 -3.90 7.94 -9.57
CA GLN A 322 -5.22 7.65 -9.02
C GLN A 322 -5.10 6.91 -7.67
N PRO A 323 -6.07 7.03 -6.77
CA PRO A 323 -6.04 6.27 -5.52
C PRO A 323 -6.11 4.75 -5.79
N PRO A 324 -5.49 3.90 -4.95
CA PRO A 324 -5.42 2.45 -5.17
C PRO A 324 -6.78 1.79 -5.38
N VAL A 325 -7.82 2.22 -4.67
CA VAL A 325 -9.20 1.71 -4.85
C VAL A 325 -9.69 1.81 -6.29
N TRP A 326 -9.25 2.81 -7.07
CA TRP A 326 -9.52 2.91 -8.50
C TRP A 326 -8.99 1.70 -9.28
N GLY A 327 -7.83 1.19 -8.87
CA GLY A 327 -7.23 0.01 -9.48
C GLY A 327 -8.08 -1.25 -9.38
N GLY A 328 -8.82 -1.42 -8.29
CA GLY A 328 -9.77 -2.51 -8.17
C GLY A 328 -10.93 -2.40 -9.16
N ALA A 329 -11.42 -1.19 -9.44
CA ALA A 329 -12.43 -0.95 -10.48
C ALA A 329 -11.88 -1.23 -11.89
N VAL A 330 -10.62 -0.85 -12.18
CA VAL A 330 -9.95 -1.18 -13.45
C VAL A 330 -9.80 -2.69 -13.60
N LEU A 331 -9.32 -3.37 -12.56
CA LEU A 331 -9.18 -4.82 -12.53
C LEU A 331 -10.52 -5.52 -12.77
N ALA A 332 -11.60 -5.06 -12.14
CA ALA A 332 -12.93 -5.60 -12.36
C ALA A 332 -13.39 -5.47 -13.79
N ARG A 333 -13.15 -4.33 -14.45
CA ARG A 333 -13.46 -4.15 -15.88
C ARG A 333 -12.72 -5.15 -16.76
N HIS A 334 -11.44 -5.41 -16.47
CA HIS A 334 -10.65 -6.39 -17.21
C HIS A 334 -11.25 -7.79 -17.09
N VAL A 335 -11.62 -8.21 -15.88
CA VAL A 335 -12.23 -9.51 -15.61
C VAL A 335 -13.59 -9.64 -16.30
N LEU A 336 -14.46 -8.63 -16.19
CA LEU A 336 -15.78 -8.61 -16.82
C LEU A 336 -15.70 -8.57 -18.36
N ALA A 337 -14.63 -8.00 -18.93
CA ALA A 337 -14.34 -8.03 -20.37
C ALA A 337 -13.71 -9.36 -20.85
N GLY A 338 -13.63 -10.38 -19.98
CA GLY A 338 -13.02 -11.66 -20.29
C GLY A 338 -11.50 -11.65 -20.34
N ARG A 339 -10.87 -10.54 -19.96
CA ARG A 339 -9.41 -10.49 -19.76
C ARG A 339 -9.10 -11.15 -18.44
N ARG A 340 -8.17 -12.08 -18.44
CA ARG A 340 -7.74 -12.77 -17.21
C ARG A 340 -6.26 -12.52 -17.01
N PRO A 341 -5.89 -11.33 -16.47
CA PRO A 341 -4.48 -11.00 -16.25
C PRO A 341 -3.77 -12.02 -15.35
N PHE A 342 -4.54 -12.86 -14.63
CA PHE A 342 -4.06 -13.80 -13.64
C PHE A 342 -4.87 -15.10 -13.65
N ASP A 343 -4.87 -15.85 -14.76
CA ASP A 343 -5.67 -17.09 -14.93
C ASP A 343 -5.49 -18.10 -13.77
N ARG A 344 -4.25 -18.26 -13.27
CA ARG A 344 -3.95 -19.18 -12.16
C ARG A 344 -4.53 -18.74 -10.82
N TRP A 345 -4.86 -17.47 -10.67
CA TRP A 345 -5.31 -16.87 -9.41
C TRP A 345 -6.82 -16.73 -9.33
N LEU A 346 -7.46 -16.49 -10.48
CA LEU A 346 -8.91 -16.50 -10.59
C LEU A 346 -9.48 -17.92 -10.46
N ALA A 347 -8.65 -18.96 -10.70
CA ALA A 347 -9.00 -20.36 -10.47
C ALA A 347 -8.88 -20.80 -9.00
N GLY A 348 -8.50 -19.90 -8.09
CA GLY A 348 -8.33 -20.23 -6.66
C GLY A 348 -7.04 -20.99 -6.34
N GLU A 349 -6.11 -21.10 -7.29
CA GLU A 349 -4.92 -21.93 -7.11
C GLU A 349 -3.79 -21.23 -6.38
N VAL A 350 -3.68 -19.88 -6.43
CA VAL A 350 -2.67 -19.10 -5.68
C VAL A 350 -3.19 -17.70 -5.34
N PRO A 351 -3.21 -17.29 -4.04
CA PRO A 351 -3.54 -15.91 -3.66
C PRO A 351 -2.51 -14.92 -4.21
N ILE A 352 -2.96 -13.77 -4.73
CA ILE A 352 -2.06 -12.70 -5.14
C ILE A 352 -1.27 -12.18 -3.93
N GLY A 353 0.02 -12.47 -3.88
CA GLY A 353 0.91 -12.22 -2.74
C GLY A 353 1.78 -13.43 -2.39
N TRP A 354 1.48 -14.59 -2.96
CA TRP A 354 2.29 -15.79 -2.78
C TRP A 354 3.51 -15.79 -3.70
N VAL A 355 4.68 -16.02 -3.12
CA VAL A 355 5.92 -16.25 -3.85
C VAL A 355 6.02 -17.74 -4.13
N GLU A 356 6.26 -18.15 -5.38
CA GLU A 356 6.48 -19.57 -5.77
C GLU A 356 7.60 -20.29 -4.99
N GLY A 357 8.30 -19.60 -4.10
CA GLY A 357 9.40 -20.16 -3.28
C GLY A 357 8.97 -21.15 -2.19
N GLU A 358 7.71 -21.14 -1.75
CA GLU A 358 7.22 -22.06 -0.70
C GLU A 358 6.67 -23.38 -1.24
N ALA A 359 6.38 -23.48 -2.54
CA ALA A 359 5.90 -24.71 -3.18
C ALA A 359 7.04 -25.70 -3.52
N ARG A 360 8.29 -25.38 -3.21
CA ARG A 360 9.46 -26.24 -3.47
C ARG A 360 10.14 -26.78 -2.22
N ARG A 361 9.38 -26.99 -1.14
CA ARG A 361 9.88 -27.78 0.01
C ARG A 361 9.06 -29.03 0.22
#